data_af4f7c2d286137ef2d3e4a4f458cae68
#
_entry.id   af4f7c2d286137ef2d3e4a4f458cae68
#
_cell.length_a   1.000
_cell.length_b   1.000
_cell.length_c   1.000
_cell.angle_alpha   90.00
_cell.angle_beta   90.00
_cell.angle_gamma   90.00
#
_symmetry.space_group_name_H-M   'P 1'
#
loop_
_entity.id
_entity.type
_entity.pdbx_description
1 polymer ?
#
loop_
_entity_poly.entity_id
_entity_poly.type
_entity_poly.pdbx_seq_one_letter_code
_entity_poly.pdbx_strand_id
1 'polypeptide(L)'
;MQATTRAREHQVVFCGLEVLRLIGERLENRSEVDHRDLDIVLTFMREIAHRCLDNTEDILRFAAMDASLSNHSKARSTFNQLHTSAAHDFTSEEFAALCRLYVELLATSIYEDRRCLPTLGCDLTTLGQFYEWEREVDELARPHGELLHRLETKYTTPHCI
;
A
#
# COMPACT_ATOMS: atom_id res chain seq x y z
N MET A 1 -9.76 -23.80 -0.77
CA MET A 1 -10.31 -22.70 -1.58
C MET A 1 -10.49 -21.39 -0.82
N GLN A 2 -10.68 -21.44 0.50
CA GLN A 2 -10.71 -20.21 1.32
C GLN A 2 -9.40 -19.44 1.28
N ALA A 3 -8.25 -20.10 1.19
CA ALA A 3 -6.96 -19.45 1.09
C ALA A 3 -6.82 -18.64 -0.20
N THR A 4 -7.42 -19.10 -1.30
CA THR A 4 -7.36 -18.40 -2.60
C THR A 4 -8.25 -17.16 -2.60
N THR A 5 -9.39 -17.20 -1.89
CA THR A 5 -10.28 -16.04 -1.78
C THR A 5 -9.64 -14.95 -0.89
N ARG A 6 -9.00 -15.37 0.21
CA ARG A 6 -8.28 -14.43 1.08
C ARG A 6 -7.05 -13.84 0.41
N ALA A 7 -6.36 -14.61 -0.44
CA ALA A 7 -5.22 -14.10 -1.19
C ALA A 7 -5.62 -13.05 -2.23
N ARG A 8 -6.91 -13.00 -2.62
CA ARG A 8 -7.45 -11.97 -3.52
C ARG A 8 -7.91 -10.73 -2.79
N GLU A 9 -8.10 -10.81 -1.46
CA GLU A 9 -8.42 -9.64 -0.65
C GLU A 9 -7.23 -8.69 -0.69
N HIS A 10 -7.49 -7.40 -0.87
CA HIS A 10 -6.50 -6.34 -1.06
C HIS A 10 -5.65 -6.49 -2.33
N GLN A 11 -6.08 -7.32 -3.29
CA GLN A 11 -5.35 -7.48 -4.55
C GLN A 11 -5.14 -6.15 -5.28
N VAL A 12 -6.15 -5.28 -5.26
CA VAL A 12 -6.06 -3.95 -5.90
C VAL A 12 -5.07 -3.06 -5.14
N VAL A 13 -5.06 -3.12 -3.81
CA VAL A 13 -4.10 -2.37 -2.99
C VAL A 13 -2.67 -2.81 -3.30
N PHE A 14 -2.43 -4.12 -3.38
CA PHE A 14 -1.11 -4.65 -3.72
C PHE A 14 -0.72 -4.33 -5.17
N CYS A 15 -1.68 -4.28 -6.08
CA CYS A 15 -1.44 -3.81 -7.45
C CYS A 15 -0.96 -2.36 -7.45
N GLY A 16 -1.60 -1.50 -6.65
CA GLY A 16 -1.15 -0.11 -6.48
C GLY A 16 0.26 0.00 -5.95
N LEU A 17 0.60 -0.82 -4.94
CA LEU A 17 1.97 -0.87 -4.41
C LEU A 17 2.97 -1.33 -5.46
N GLU A 18 2.61 -2.32 -6.27
CA GLU A 18 3.46 -2.80 -7.35
C GLU A 18 3.70 -1.72 -8.41
N VAL A 19 2.66 -0.95 -8.76
CA VAL A 19 2.82 0.19 -9.68
C VAL A 19 3.80 1.21 -9.10
N LEU A 20 3.67 1.54 -7.83
CA LEU A 20 4.58 2.50 -7.19
C LEU A 20 6.02 1.97 -7.15
N ARG A 21 6.20 0.67 -6.90
CA ARG A 21 7.51 0.04 -6.94
C ARG A 21 8.14 0.13 -8.34
N LEU A 22 7.35 -0.16 -9.38
CA LEU A 22 7.80 -0.10 -10.76
C LEU A 22 8.16 1.33 -11.18
N ILE A 23 7.37 2.31 -10.75
CA ILE A 23 7.67 3.72 -10.99
C ILE A 23 9.00 4.10 -10.35
N GLY A 24 9.20 3.72 -9.08
CA GLY A 24 10.47 3.97 -8.39
C GLY A 24 11.67 3.34 -9.09
N GLU A 25 11.51 2.11 -9.56
CA GLU A 25 12.55 1.41 -10.32
C GLU A 25 12.88 2.11 -11.64
N ARG A 26 11.85 2.57 -12.36
CA ARG A 26 12.03 3.36 -13.58
C ARG A 26 12.81 4.65 -13.32
N LEU A 27 12.48 5.34 -12.25
CA LEU A 27 13.16 6.57 -11.86
C LEU A 27 14.62 6.32 -11.48
N GLU A 28 14.92 5.22 -10.81
CA GLU A 28 16.30 4.82 -10.52
C GLU A 28 17.11 4.58 -11.80
N ASN A 29 16.48 4.03 -12.81
CA ASN A 29 17.09 3.76 -14.10
C ASN A 29 17.03 4.96 -15.06
N ARG A 30 16.59 6.11 -14.56
CA ARG A 30 16.44 7.36 -15.34
C ARG A 30 15.54 7.19 -16.57
N SER A 31 14.57 6.31 -16.48
CA SER A 31 13.54 6.11 -17.48
C SER A 31 12.38 7.07 -17.26
N GLU A 32 11.65 7.38 -18.30
CA GLU A 32 10.53 8.30 -18.22
C GLU A 32 9.37 7.73 -17.40
N VAL A 33 8.77 8.59 -16.58
CA VAL A 33 7.56 8.32 -15.82
C VAL A 33 6.61 9.49 -16.02
N ASP A 34 5.35 9.18 -16.34
CA ASP A 34 4.32 10.20 -16.47
C ASP A 34 3.89 10.67 -15.07
N HIS A 35 4.00 11.97 -14.83
CA HIS A 35 3.62 12.58 -13.56
C HIS A 35 2.16 12.28 -13.18
N ARG A 36 1.27 12.19 -14.17
CA ARG A 36 -0.15 11.88 -13.94
C ARG A 36 -0.34 10.49 -13.36
N ASP A 37 0.44 9.53 -13.84
CA ASP A 37 0.39 8.16 -13.33
C ASP A 37 0.83 8.11 -11.87
N LEU A 38 1.88 8.86 -11.54
CA LEU A 38 2.35 8.99 -10.17
C LEU A 38 1.27 9.59 -9.27
N ASP A 39 0.62 10.67 -9.69
CA ASP A 39 -0.46 11.31 -8.94
C ASP A 39 -1.62 10.34 -8.68
N ILE A 40 -1.99 9.55 -9.67
CA ILE A 40 -3.05 8.53 -9.54
C ILE A 40 -2.70 7.54 -8.43
N VAL A 41 -1.49 7.02 -8.45
CA VAL A 41 -1.06 6.02 -7.47
C VAL A 41 -0.94 6.62 -6.07
N LEU A 42 -0.36 7.81 -5.94
CA LEU A 42 -0.21 8.45 -4.63
C LEU A 42 -1.57 8.81 -4.03
N THR A 43 -2.51 9.27 -4.85
CA THR A 43 -3.89 9.55 -4.40
C THR A 43 -4.56 8.27 -3.93
N PHE A 44 -4.42 7.19 -4.69
CA PHE A 44 -4.95 5.88 -4.31
C PHE A 44 -4.38 5.40 -2.96
N MET A 45 -3.07 5.53 -2.77
CA MET A 45 -2.43 5.16 -1.50
C MET A 45 -3.00 5.95 -0.33
N ARG A 46 -3.09 7.27 -0.48
CA ARG A 46 -3.59 8.14 0.59
C ARG A 46 -5.05 7.87 0.93
N GLU A 47 -5.90 7.73 -0.07
CA GLU A 47 -7.36 7.65 0.15
C GLU A 47 -7.85 6.25 0.45
N ILE A 48 -7.19 5.23 -0.05
CA ILE A 48 -7.68 3.85 0.04
C ILE A 48 -6.72 2.94 0.82
N ALA A 49 -5.47 2.86 0.39
CA ALA A 49 -4.54 1.89 0.98
C ALA A 49 -4.28 2.15 2.47
N HIS A 50 -4.21 3.40 2.89
CA HIS A 50 -4.00 3.74 4.30
C HIS A 50 -5.16 3.34 5.21
N ARG A 51 -6.35 3.08 4.66
CA ARG A 51 -7.47 2.54 5.45
C ARG A 51 -7.14 1.16 6.02
N CYS A 52 -6.27 0.40 5.35
CA CYS A 52 -5.78 -0.87 5.90
C CYS A 52 -5.07 -0.67 7.23
N LEU A 53 -4.33 0.42 7.39
CA LEU A 53 -3.66 0.76 8.64
C LEU A 53 -4.67 1.26 9.68
N ASP A 54 -5.57 2.15 9.27
CA ASP A 54 -6.59 2.73 10.16
C ASP A 54 -7.44 1.63 10.80
N ASN A 55 -7.84 0.65 10.03
CA ASN A 55 -8.74 -0.42 10.48
C ASN A 55 -8.13 -1.31 11.57
N THR A 56 -6.81 -1.40 11.63
CA THR A 56 -6.12 -2.27 12.58
C THR A 56 -5.57 -1.55 13.80
N GLU A 57 -5.40 -0.23 13.74
CA GLU A 57 -4.72 0.53 14.77
C GLU A 57 -5.35 0.43 16.16
N ASP A 58 -6.68 0.49 16.26
CA ASP A 58 -7.36 0.40 17.54
C ASP A 58 -7.16 -0.97 18.20
N ILE A 59 -7.21 -2.03 17.41
CA ILE A 59 -6.99 -3.40 17.87
C ILE A 59 -5.54 -3.56 18.35
N LEU A 60 -4.59 -3.03 17.59
CA LEU A 60 -3.17 -3.09 17.93
C LEU A 60 -2.85 -2.31 19.21
N ARG A 61 -3.48 -1.16 19.43
CA ARG A 61 -3.33 -0.39 20.67
C ARG A 61 -3.87 -1.15 21.85
N PHE A 62 -5.04 -1.73 21.72
CA PHE A 62 -5.65 -2.53 22.77
C PHE A 62 -4.76 -3.71 23.15
N ALA A 63 -4.15 -4.36 22.18
CA ALA A 63 -3.27 -5.51 22.39
C ALA A 63 -1.82 -5.10 22.74
N ALA A 64 -1.54 -3.80 22.88
CA ALA A 64 -0.20 -3.26 23.18
C ALA A 64 0.88 -3.70 22.19
N MET A 65 0.54 -3.77 20.90
CA MET A 65 1.44 -4.16 19.82
C MET A 65 2.25 -2.97 19.32
N ASP A 66 3.16 -2.47 20.15
CA ASP A 66 3.91 -1.23 19.90
C ASP A 66 4.78 -1.31 18.65
N ALA A 67 5.36 -2.49 18.36
CA ALA A 67 6.19 -2.67 17.16
C ALA A 67 5.37 -2.48 15.88
N SER A 68 4.16 -3.05 15.83
CA SER A 68 3.26 -2.90 14.68
C SER A 68 2.79 -1.46 14.53
N LEU A 69 2.44 -0.80 15.64
CA LEU A 69 2.05 0.61 15.63
C LEU A 69 3.20 1.51 15.16
N SER A 70 4.43 1.20 15.58
CA SER A 70 5.63 1.91 15.13
C SER A 70 5.82 1.75 13.62
N ASN A 71 5.58 0.56 13.07
CA ASN A 71 5.67 0.33 11.63
C ASN A 71 4.62 1.13 10.86
N HIS A 72 3.38 1.23 11.37
CA HIS A 72 2.35 2.09 10.79
C HIS A 72 2.80 3.55 10.76
N SER A 73 3.33 4.03 11.87
CA SER A 73 3.82 5.40 11.99
C SER A 73 4.94 5.68 10.98
N LYS A 74 5.87 4.75 10.80
CA LYS A 74 6.94 4.87 9.81
C LYS A 74 6.40 4.89 8.39
N ALA A 75 5.42 4.05 8.07
CA ALA A 75 4.80 4.03 6.75
C ALA A 75 4.12 5.37 6.44
N ARG A 76 3.36 5.93 7.38
CA ARG A 76 2.71 7.23 7.22
C ARG A 76 3.71 8.37 7.07
N SER A 77 4.74 8.38 7.91
CA SER A 77 5.81 9.39 7.85
C SER A 77 6.56 9.33 6.53
N THR A 78 6.87 8.13 6.06
CA THR A 78 7.54 7.93 4.77
C THR A 78 6.65 8.39 3.62
N PHE A 79 5.34 8.13 3.70
CA PHE A 79 4.41 8.62 2.68
C PHE A 79 4.37 10.15 2.64
N ASN A 80 4.38 10.82 3.79
CA ASN A 80 4.41 12.28 3.84
C ASN A 80 5.69 12.84 3.21
N GLN A 81 6.82 12.21 3.45
CA GLN A 81 8.09 12.58 2.81
C GLN A 81 8.03 12.34 1.30
N LEU A 82 7.47 11.21 0.89
CA LEU A 82 7.28 10.85 -0.51
C LEU A 82 6.43 11.89 -1.23
N HIS A 83 5.30 12.26 -0.64
CA HIS A 83 4.38 13.25 -1.19
C HIS A 83 5.05 14.62 -1.34
N THR A 84 5.79 15.05 -0.32
CA THR A 84 6.52 16.32 -0.33
C THR A 84 7.62 16.30 -1.39
N SER A 85 8.38 15.21 -1.46
CA SER A 85 9.43 15.04 -2.45
C SER A 85 8.89 15.02 -3.88
N ALA A 86 7.73 14.39 -4.10
CA ALA A 86 7.07 14.38 -5.40
C ALA A 86 6.70 15.77 -5.87
N ALA A 87 6.20 16.61 -4.97
CA ALA A 87 5.85 18.00 -5.29
C ALA A 87 7.08 18.87 -5.60
N HIS A 88 8.23 18.49 -5.06
CA HIS A 88 9.47 19.23 -5.24
C HIS A 88 10.26 18.76 -6.48
N ASP A 89 10.59 17.46 -6.52
CA ASP A 89 11.26 16.85 -7.67
C ASP A 89 11.06 15.33 -7.63
N PHE A 90 10.07 14.83 -8.37
CA PHE A 90 9.78 13.39 -8.41
C PHE A 90 10.83 12.60 -9.21
N THR A 91 11.75 13.26 -9.91
CA THR A 91 12.80 12.57 -10.66
C THR A 91 14.07 12.35 -9.83
N SER A 92 14.09 12.81 -8.58
CA SER A 92 15.26 12.70 -7.72
C SER A 92 15.53 11.26 -7.27
N GLU A 93 16.81 10.98 -6.98
CA GLU A 93 17.21 9.69 -6.39
C GLU A 93 16.57 9.48 -5.01
N GLU A 94 16.40 10.57 -4.26
CA GLU A 94 15.74 10.55 -2.96
C GLU A 94 14.30 10.06 -3.10
N PHE A 95 13.56 10.59 -4.08
CA PHE A 95 12.19 10.17 -4.31
C PHE A 95 12.11 8.68 -4.66
N ALA A 96 12.98 8.19 -5.54
CA ALA A 96 13.02 6.78 -5.91
C ALA A 96 13.29 5.87 -4.70
N ALA A 97 14.22 6.28 -3.83
CA ALA A 97 14.51 5.56 -2.60
C ALA A 97 13.32 5.56 -1.63
N LEU A 98 12.60 6.67 -1.53
CA LEU A 98 11.39 6.78 -0.70
C LEU A 98 10.27 5.89 -1.23
N CYS A 99 10.11 5.77 -2.56
CA CYS A 99 9.14 4.84 -3.16
C CYS A 99 9.41 3.40 -2.72
N ARG A 100 10.66 2.96 -2.79
CA ARG A 100 11.05 1.62 -2.39
C ARG A 100 10.77 1.38 -0.91
N LEU A 101 11.20 2.31 -0.07
CA LEU A 101 11.03 2.20 1.37
C LEU A 101 9.55 2.16 1.76
N TYR A 102 8.74 3.05 1.19
CA TYR A 102 7.32 3.12 1.48
C TYR A 102 6.59 1.83 1.09
N VAL A 103 6.84 1.32 -0.11
CA VAL A 103 6.23 0.08 -0.59
C VAL A 103 6.55 -1.07 0.36
N GLU A 104 7.81 -1.19 0.75
CA GLU A 104 8.24 -2.24 1.69
C GLU A 104 7.56 -2.10 3.05
N LEU A 105 7.54 -0.89 3.61
CA LEU A 105 6.92 -0.64 4.91
C LEU A 105 5.42 -0.92 4.90
N LEU A 106 4.71 -0.43 3.90
CA LEU A 106 3.26 -0.61 3.84
C LEU A 106 2.88 -2.06 3.58
N ALA A 107 3.52 -2.71 2.62
CA ALA A 107 3.25 -4.11 2.31
C ALA A 107 3.53 -5.01 3.52
N THR A 108 4.64 -4.80 4.20
CA THR A 108 5.00 -5.55 5.40
C THR A 108 4.00 -5.31 6.52
N SER A 109 3.58 -4.06 6.75
CA SER A 109 2.60 -3.71 7.78
C SER A 109 1.27 -4.41 7.53
N ILE A 110 0.75 -4.35 6.31
CA ILE A 110 -0.52 -5.01 5.97
C ILE A 110 -0.41 -6.52 6.17
N TYR A 111 0.66 -7.11 5.68
CA TYR A 111 0.88 -8.56 5.76
C TYR A 111 1.03 -9.03 7.21
N GLU A 112 1.84 -8.34 8.01
CA GLU A 112 2.07 -8.67 9.42
C GLU A 112 0.80 -8.53 10.25
N ASP A 113 0.04 -7.46 10.05
CA ASP A 113 -1.21 -7.24 10.77
C ASP A 113 -2.20 -8.36 10.52
N ARG A 114 -2.36 -8.77 9.27
CA ARG A 114 -3.28 -9.86 8.91
C ARG A 114 -2.86 -11.18 9.52
N ARG A 115 -1.56 -11.42 9.62
CA ARG A 115 -1.03 -12.64 10.23
C ARG A 115 -1.19 -12.65 11.75
N CYS A 116 -0.97 -11.51 12.40
CA CYS A 116 -0.95 -11.41 13.85
C CYS A 116 -2.34 -11.29 14.48
N LEU A 117 -3.28 -10.60 13.84
CA LEU A 117 -4.58 -10.31 14.42
C LEU A 117 -5.33 -11.54 14.98
N PRO A 118 -5.37 -12.69 14.27
CA PRO A 118 -6.05 -13.87 14.81
C PRO A 118 -5.40 -14.42 16.08
N THR A 119 -4.13 -14.09 16.34
CA THR A 119 -3.37 -14.62 17.49
C THR A 119 -3.37 -13.70 18.70
N LEU A 120 -3.96 -12.50 18.59
CA LEU A 120 -3.94 -11.48 19.65
C LEU A 120 -4.98 -11.69 20.74
N GLY A 121 -5.70 -12.80 20.71
CA GLY A 121 -6.73 -13.08 21.72
C GLY A 121 -7.98 -12.20 21.59
N CYS A 122 -8.19 -11.59 20.42
CA CYS A 122 -9.39 -10.83 20.13
C CYS A 122 -10.62 -11.73 20.13
N ASP A 123 -11.77 -11.20 20.59
CA ASP A 123 -13.00 -11.94 20.52
C ASP A 123 -13.49 -12.07 19.05
N LEU A 124 -14.48 -12.95 18.84
CA LEU A 124 -15.02 -13.20 17.50
C LEU A 124 -15.71 -11.97 16.91
N THR A 125 -16.28 -11.11 17.75
CA THR A 125 -16.93 -9.89 17.31
C THR A 125 -15.92 -8.91 16.75
N THR A 126 -14.79 -8.73 17.42
CA THR A 126 -13.70 -7.84 16.97
C THR A 126 -13.09 -8.34 15.68
N LEU A 127 -12.84 -9.65 15.56
CA LEU A 127 -12.33 -10.24 14.33
C LEU A 127 -13.32 -10.11 13.17
N GLY A 128 -14.62 -10.31 13.44
CA GLY A 128 -15.67 -10.14 12.44
C GLY A 128 -15.74 -8.71 11.93
N GLN A 129 -15.61 -7.73 12.83
CA GLN A 129 -15.55 -6.31 12.49
C GLN A 129 -14.34 -6.01 11.61
N PHE A 130 -13.18 -6.55 11.94
CA PHE A 130 -11.95 -6.37 11.17
C PHE A 130 -12.13 -6.90 9.74
N TYR A 131 -12.67 -8.11 9.56
CA TYR A 131 -12.89 -8.68 8.23
C TYR A 131 -13.92 -7.89 7.42
N GLU A 132 -14.91 -7.30 8.09
CA GLU A 132 -15.89 -6.44 7.46
C GLU A 132 -15.23 -5.16 6.94
N TRP A 133 -14.35 -4.54 7.73
CA TRP A 133 -13.58 -3.36 7.32
C TRP A 133 -12.65 -3.67 6.14
N GLU A 134 -12.00 -4.85 6.14
CA GLU A 134 -11.18 -5.29 5.00
C GLU A 134 -12.01 -5.39 3.72
N ARG A 135 -13.22 -5.92 3.84
CA ARG A 135 -14.14 -6.02 2.70
C ARG A 135 -14.54 -4.65 2.18
N GLU A 136 -14.78 -3.71 3.07
CA GLU A 136 -15.09 -2.31 2.69
C GLU A 136 -13.94 -1.68 1.91
N VAL A 137 -12.71 -1.90 2.34
CA VAL A 137 -11.52 -1.41 1.61
C VAL A 137 -11.46 -2.03 0.22
N ASP A 138 -11.69 -3.32 0.09
CA ASP A 138 -11.70 -4.00 -1.21
C ASP A 138 -12.79 -3.45 -2.13
N GLU A 139 -13.97 -3.14 -1.60
CA GLU A 139 -15.06 -2.53 -2.36
C GLU A 139 -14.69 -1.13 -2.82
N LEU A 140 -14.07 -0.32 -1.96
CA LEU A 140 -13.59 1.02 -2.31
C LEU A 140 -12.48 0.97 -3.36
N ALA A 141 -11.62 -0.03 -3.29
CA ALA A 141 -10.49 -0.18 -4.21
C ALA A 141 -10.90 -0.71 -5.58
N ARG A 142 -11.97 -1.52 -5.64
CA ARG A 142 -12.39 -2.21 -6.87
C ARG A 142 -12.52 -1.32 -8.10
N PRO A 143 -13.14 -0.11 -8.03
CA PRO A 143 -13.24 0.76 -9.20
C PRO A 143 -11.89 1.20 -9.77
N HIS A 144 -10.83 1.14 -8.99
CA HIS A 144 -9.48 1.54 -9.40
C HIS A 144 -8.67 0.40 -10.00
N GLY A 145 -9.17 -0.84 -9.89
CA GLY A 145 -8.42 -2.05 -10.25
C GLY A 145 -7.99 -2.09 -11.71
N GLU A 146 -8.88 -1.74 -12.62
CA GLU A 146 -8.59 -1.75 -14.06
C GLU A 146 -7.51 -0.73 -14.42
N LEU A 147 -7.63 0.48 -13.91
CA LEU A 147 -6.66 1.54 -14.15
C LEU A 147 -5.28 1.17 -13.60
N LEU A 148 -5.23 0.69 -12.36
CA LEU A 148 -3.97 0.26 -11.75
C LEU A 148 -3.34 -0.92 -12.49
N HIS A 149 -4.15 -1.84 -12.99
CA HIS A 149 -3.65 -2.95 -13.80
C HIS A 149 -3.04 -2.46 -15.12
N ARG A 150 -3.65 -1.47 -15.75
CA ARG A 150 -3.07 -0.85 -16.95
C ARG A 150 -1.75 -0.17 -16.66
N LEU A 151 -1.64 0.52 -15.53
CA LEU A 151 -0.39 1.15 -15.10
C LEU A 151 0.68 0.12 -14.79
N GLU A 152 0.32 -0.98 -14.14
CA GLU A 152 1.24 -2.09 -13.90
C GLU A 152 1.79 -2.63 -15.21
N THR A 153 0.94 -2.88 -16.19
CA THR A 153 1.34 -3.34 -17.52
C THR A 153 2.25 -2.33 -18.20
N LYS A 154 1.88 -1.05 -18.15
CA LYS A 154 2.65 0.04 -18.76
C LYS A 154 4.09 0.08 -18.24
N TYR A 155 4.27 -0.03 -16.94
CA TYR A 155 5.57 0.09 -16.29
C TYR A 155 6.34 -1.23 -16.18
N THR A 156 5.68 -2.36 -16.39
CA THR A 156 6.34 -3.66 -16.47
C THR A 156 6.96 -3.87 -17.85
N THR A 157 6.35 -3.33 -18.91
CA THR A 157 6.81 -3.50 -20.28
C THR A 157 8.17 -2.83 -20.46
N PRO A 158 9.21 -3.56 -20.92
CA PRO A 158 10.51 -2.95 -21.17
C PRO A 158 10.39 -1.82 -22.20
N HIS A 159 11.15 -0.74 -21.98
CA HIS A 159 11.28 0.29 -23.00
C HIS A 159 11.90 -0.34 -24.24
N CYS A 160 11.13 -0.41 -25.33
CA CYS A 160 11.65 -0.70 -26.63
C CYS A 160 12.40 0.55 -27.11
N ILE A 161 13.68 0.42 -27.25
CA ILE A 161 14.55 1.46 -27.80
C ILE A 161 14.37 1.49 -29.33
#